data_0a6c0465eeb331f4c73c6740e099098c
#
_entry.id   0a6c0465eeb331f4c73c6740e099098c
#
_cell.length_a   1.000
_cell.length_b   1.000
_cell.length_c   1.000
_cell.angle_alpha   90.00
_cell.angle_beta   90.00
_cell.angle_gamma   90.00
#
_symmetry.space_group_name_H-M   'P 1'
#
loop_
_entity.id
_entity.type
_entity.pdbx_description
1 polymer ?
#
loop_
_entity_poly.entity_id
_entity_poly.type
_entity_poly.pdbx_seq_one_letter_code
_entity_poly.pdbx_strand_id
1 'polypeptide(L)'
;MAEETNVDFDVIVIGGGVAGSVCAYKLAEDGHEVLLIERGMEPGSKNLSGGVFYCRVMEQVFPGFAEEAPVERRITRNCVSLINEESFVNIDYWDRRLEEPANAVTVLRAKLDPWLSEKCEEAGVTVMPGVKVDSLIIEDGQIVGVRAGEDELRSHVVVAADGVNSFIAQEAGIRTKEPMKHLAVGVKSVIGLPRKVLEDRFNVRGRNGVAYAMVGDCTQGVAGGAFMYTNEESVSIGVVMRLDDLEASGLSSSDVHDHLLSHPAIAPLLEDGELLEYGCHLTIEDGPQMVSHDLTRPGLVIIGDAAGFTLNTGLTIRGMDLAAGSALAAAAAVHEALEAGDFSQQAMDRYRTHLDESFVGKDMATYAKAPAFLERPRMYKDYGRLGAEIFYGIFDHDLTPRRHIVKVALDAFKRSGLRLWDVISDGLAGVKAL
;
A
#
# COMPACT_ATOMS: atom_id res chain seq x y z
N MET A 1 20.44 -24.50 -36.09
CA MET A 1 20.23 -24.94 -34.71
C MET A 1 20.48 -23.72 -33.91
N ALA A 2 19.46 -23.16 -33.24
CA ALA A 2 19.69 -22.15 -32.24
C ALA A 2 20.56 -22.81 -31.14
N GLU A 3 21.64 -22.16 -30.71
CA GLU A 3 22.32 -22.56 -29.50
C GLU A 3 21.26 -22.53 -28.38
N GLU A 4 21.01 -23.67 -27.74
CA GLU A 4 20.28 -23.69 -26.47
C GLU A 4 21.01 -22.76 -25.55
N THR A 5 20.45 -21.59 -25.31
CA THR A 5 20.94 -20.68 -24.25
C THR A 5 20.83 -21.45 -22.94
N ASN A 6 21.96 -21.87 -22.39
CA ASN A 6 22.00 -22.60 -21.14
C ASN A 6 21.57 -21.60 -20.03
N VAL A 7 20.28 -21.66 -19.64
CA VAL A 7 19.73 -20.90 -18.52
C VAL A 7 19.66 -21.77 -17.28
N ASP A 8 19.80 -21.19 -16.11
CA ASP A 8 19.71 -21.89 -14.83
C ASP A 8 18.27 -22.06 -14.38
N PHE A 9 17.41 -21.12 -14.78
CA PHE A 9 15.96 -21.08 -14.50
C PHE A 9 15.22 -20.48 -15.69
N ASP A 10 13.94 -20.82 -15.87
CA ASP A 10 13.10 -20.13 -16.85
C ASP A 10 12.88 -18.68 -16.44
N VAL A 11 12.62 -18.44 -15.13
CA VAL A 11 12.34 -17.10 -14.58
C VAL A 11 13.08 -16.88 -13.28
N ILE A 12 13.68 -15.69 -13.14
CA ILE A 12 14.20 -15.18 -11.86
C ILE A 12 13.32 -14.04 -11.38
N VAL A 13 12.73 -14.19 -10.18
CA VAL A 13 11.92 -13.18 -9.51
C VAL A 13 12.74 -12.52 -8.41
N ILE A 14 12.85 -11.19 -8.40
CA ILE A 14 13.63 -10.42 -7.45
C ILE A 14 12.71 -9.77 -6.43
N GLY A 15 12.74 -10.22 -5.18
CA GLY A 15 11.95 -9.72 -4.06
C GLY A 15 10.82 -10.65 -3.65
N GLY A 16 10.91 -11.19 -2.42
CA GLY A 16 9.95 -12.13 -1.80
C GLY A 16 8.77 -11.44 -1.09
N GLY A 17 8.34 -10.27 -1.55
CA GLY A 17 7.11 -9.62 -1.09
C GLY A 17 5.87 -10.15 -1.80
N VAL A 18 4.68 -9.57 -1.53
CA VAL A 18 3.40 -10.02 -2.09
C VAL A 18 3.45 -10.17 -3.62
N ALA A 19 3.97 -9.16 -4.34
CA ALA A 19 4.04 -9.21 -5.80
C ALA A 19 4.92 -10.35 -6.30
N GLY A 20 6.16 -10.44 -5.80
CA GLY A 20 7.12 -11.45 -6.25
C GLY A 20 6.66 -12.86 -5.90
N SER A 21 6.17 -13.09 -4.69
CA SER A 21 5.68 -14.41 -4.29
C SER A 21 4.46 -14.86 -5.11
N VAL A 22 3.49 -13.97 -5.37
CA VAL A 22 2.33 -14.31 -6.21
C VAL A 22 2.75 -14.61 -7.64
N CYS A 23 3.69 -13.83 -8.22
CA CYS A 23 4.19 -14.06 -9.57
C CYS A 23 4.94 -15.40 -9.67
N ALA A 24 5.86 -15.64 -8.73
CA ALA A 24 6.64 -16.88 -8.70
C ALA A 24 5.75 -18.10 -8.50
N TYR A 25 4.79 -18.03 -7.58
CA TYR A 25 3.83 -19.10 -7.37
C TYR A 25 3.05 -19.44 -8.63
N LYS A 26 2.49 -18.43 -9.31
CA LYS A 26 1.70 -18.65 -10.53
C LYS A 26 2.51 -19.24 -11.68
N LEU A 27 3.73 -18.77 -11.88
CA LEU A 27 4.62 -19.30 -12.91
C LEU A 27 5.01 -20.76 -12.63
N ALA A 28 5.24 -21.12 -11.35
CA ALA A 28 5.51 -22.50 -10.97
C ALA A 28 4.28 -23.41 -11.14
N GLU A 29 3.05 -22.93 -10.83
CA GLU A 29 1.81 -23.65 -11.14
C GLU A 29 1.64 -23.90 -12.64
N ASP A 30 2.10 -22.97 -13.50
CA ASP A 30 2.09 -23.08 -14.94
C ASP A 30 3.24 -23.99 -15.48
N GLY A 31 4.06 -24.57 -14.59
CA GLY A 31 5.07 -25.58 -14.89
C GLY A 31 6.46 -25.07 -15.23
N HIS A 32 6.76 -23.79 -14.93
CA HIS A 32 8.07 -23.18 -15.18
C HIS A 32 9.04 -23.36 -14.02
N GLU A 33 10.35 -23.43 -14.30
CA GLU A 33 11.42 -23.43 -13.29
C GLU A 33 11.69 -22.01 -12.82
N VAL A 34 11.29 -21.70 -11.56
CA VAL A 34 11.32 -20.34 -11.00
C VAL A 34 12.28 -20.26 -9.83
N LEU A 35 13.15 -19.23 -9.84
CA LEU A 35 13.96 -18.81 -8.71
C LEU A 35 13.39 -17.51 -8.12
N LEU A 36 13.08 -17.51 -6.83
CA LEU A 36 12.68 -16.32 -6.06
C LEU A 36 13.83 -15.89 -5.15
N ILE A 37 14.42 -14.72 -5.41
CA ILE A 37 15.53 -14.17 -4.62
C ILE A 37 15.01 -13.10 -3.66
N GLU A 38 15.32 -13.25 -2.37
CA GLU A 38 14.98 -12.26 -1.33
C GLU A 38 16.23 -11.83 -0.57
N ARG A 39 16.47 -10.52 -0.47
CA ARG A 39 17.64 -9.98 0.25
C ARG A 39 17.54 -10.08 1.77
N GLY A 40 16.32 -10.15 2.33
CA GLY A 40 16.10 -10.40 3.74
C GLY A 40 16.46 -11.84 4.10
N MET A 41 16.97 -12.05 5.31
CA MET A 41 17.24 -13.40 5.82
C MET A 41 15.98 -14.25 5.91
N GLU A 42 14.84 -13.58 6.07
CA GLU A 42 13.49 -14.14 5.98
C GLU A 42 12.63 -13.20 5.16
N PRO A 43 11.71 -13.71 4.30
CA PRO A 43 10.70 -12.89 3.64
C PRO A 43 9.92 -12.08 4.68
N GLY A 44 9.62 -10.81 4.36
CA GLY A 44 8.93 -9.91 5.30
C GLY A 44 9.80 -9.22 6.34
N SER A 45 11.01 -9.71 6.66
CA SER A 45 11.89 -9.12 7.69
C SER A 45 12.34 -7.68 7.40
N LYS A 46 12.24 -7.23 6.17
CA LYS A 46 12.55 -5.85 5.74
C LYS A 46 11.29 -4.99 5.56
N ASN A 47 10.10 -5.58 5.70
CA ASN A 47 8.86 -4.88 5.47
C ASN A 47 8.29 -4.35 6.79
N LEU A 48 7.78 -3.11 6.75
CA LEU A 48 7.06 -2.56 7.87
C LEU A 48 5.76 -3.34 8.07
N SER A 49 5.59 -3.92 9.25
CA SER A 49 4.53 -4.85 9.56
C SER A 49 3.15 -4.19 9.65
N GLY A 50 2.12 -4.92 9.23
CA GLY A 50 0.70 -4.55 9.35
C GLY A 50 0.17 -3.67 8.23
N GLY A 51 -1.02 -3.99 7.79
CA GLY A 51 -1.78 -3.25 6.78
C GLY A 51 -3.15 -3.86 6.58
N VAL A 52 -4.03 -3.08 5.96
CA VAL A 52 -5.30 -3.60 5.42
C VAL A 52 -5.02 -4.16 4.03
N PHE A 53 -5.35 -5.41 3.83
CA PHE A 53 -5.23 -6.11 2.57
C PHE A 53 -6.62 -6.40 2.00
N TYR A 54 -6.95 -5.82 0.84
CA TYR A 54 -8.17 -6.15 0.10
C TYR A 54 -7.97 -7.50 -0.58
N CYS A 55 -8.40 -8.57 0.09
CA CYS A 55 -7.89 -9.91 -0.12
C CYS A 55 -8.61 -10.73 -1.21
N ARG A 56 -9.62 -10.20 -1.89
CA ARG A 56 -10.36 -10.97 -2.91
C ARG A 56 -9.50 -11.42 -4.10
N VAL A 57 -8.45 -10.69 -4.44
CA VAL A 57 -7.49 -11.11 -5.46
C VAL A 57 -6.74 -12.36 -5.01
N MET A 58 -6.45 -12.48 -3.72
CA MET A 58 -5.73 -13.63 -3.16
C MET A 58 -6.58 -14.90 -3.14
N GLU A 59 -7.90 -14.78 -3.07
CA GLU A 59 -8.80 -15.93 -3.22
C GLU A 59 -8.75 -16.56 -4.63
N GLN A 60 -8.28 -15.81 -5.64
CA GLN A 60 -8.03 -16.34 -6.99
C GLN A 60 -6.71 -17.09 -7.08
N VAL A 61 -5.75 -16.77 -6.22
CA VAL A 61 -4.42 -17.38 -6.16
C VAL A 61 -4.43 -18.56 -5.19
N PHE A 62 -4.96 -18.33 -4.00
CA PHE A 62 -5.04 -19.28 -2.89
C PHE A 62 -6.49 -19.38 -2.42
N PRO A 63 -7.30 -20.31 -2.98
CA PRO A 63 -8.67 -20.50 -2.53
C PRO A 63 -8.72 -20.78 -1.03
N GLY A 64 -9.54 -20.01 -0.30
CA GLY A 64 -9.59 -20.06 1.15
C GLY A 64 -8.56 -19.15 1.85
N PHE A 65 -7.94 -18.23 1.16
CA PHE A 65 -6.91 -17.32 1.70
C PHE A 65 -7.31 -16.67 3.03
N ALA A 66 -8.51 -16.13 3.15
CA ALA A 66 -8.96 -15.45 4.37
C ALA A 66 -9.13 -16.39 5.58
N GLU A 67 -9.13 -17.72 5.36
CA GLU A 67 -9.22 -18.74 6.40
C GLU A 67 -7.88 -19.39 6.74
N GLU A 68 -7.04 -19.62 5.72
CA GLU A 68 -5.82 -20.43 5.83
C GLU A 68 -4.57 -19.58 6.07
N ALA A 69 -4.52 -18.38 5.47
CA ALA A 69 -3.40 -17.47 5.65
C ALA A 69 -3.37 -16.88 7.08
N PRO A 70 -2.19 -16.47 7.58
CA PRO A 70 -2.05 -15.88 8.91
C PRO A 70 -2.58 -14.44 8.96
N VAL A 71 -3.87 -14.30 8.65
CA VAL A 71 -4.59 -13.02 8.72
C VAL A 71 -4.99 -12.73 10.16
N GLU A 72 -5.04 -11.45 10.51
CA GLU A 72 -5.33 -11.01 11.87
C GLU A 72 -6.84 -10.84 12.10
N ARG A 73 -7.47 -9.90 11.39
CA ARG A 73 -8.92 -9.64 11.50
C ARG A 73 -9.53 -9.31 10.14
N ARG A 74 -10.82 -9.61 9.95
CA ARG A 74 -11.62 -9.16 8.81
C ARG A 74 -12.10 -7.74 9.07
N ILE A 75 -11.89 -6.84 8.14
CA ILE A 75 -12.33 -5.45 8.28
C ILE A 75 -13.79 -5.33 7.85
N THR A 76 -14.67 -5.30 8.83
CA THR A 76 -16.11 -5.09 8.64
C THR A 76 -16.54 -3.68 9.02
N ARG A 77 -15.62 -2.89 9.61
CA ARG A 77 -15.87 -1.54 10.09
C ARG A 77 -14.76 -0.60 9.61
N ASN A 78 -15.15 0.45 8.91
CA ASN A 78 -14.25 1.45 8.36
C ASN A 78 -14.60 2.82 8.95
N CYS A 79 -13.63 3.50 9.50
CA CYS A 79 -13.76 4.82 10.08
C CYS A 79 -12.99 5.85 9.26
N VAL A 80 -13.65 6.93 8.89
CA VAL A 80 -13.02 8.11 8.30
C VAL A 80 -13.04 9.23 9.32
N SER A 81 -11.88 9.72 9.70
CA SER A 81 -11.74 10.62 10.85
C SER A 81 -11.08 11.92 10.47
N LEU A 82 -11.64 13.03 10.95
CA LEU A 82 -11.04 14.34 10.94
C LEU A 82 -10.50 14.62 12.33
N ILE A 83 -9.19 14.69 12.46
CA ILE A 83 -8.50 14.91 13.73
C ILE A 83 -7.93 16.33 13.79
N ASN A 84 -8.14 17.02 14.89
CA ASN A 84 -7.59 18.34 15.17
C ASN A 84 -6.97 18.30 16.57
N GLU A 85 -6.23 19.31 16.98
CA GLU A 85 -5.47 19.34 18.24
C GLU A 85 -6.27 18.84 19.47
N GLU A 86 -7.57 19.20 19.58
CA GLU A 86 -8.42 18.86 20.73
C GLU A 86 -9.75 18.20 20.32
N SER A 87 -9.92 17.84 19.05
CA SER A 87 -11.18 17.29 18.59
C SER A 87 -11.00 16.15 17.60
N PHE A 88 -11.96 15.24 17.61
CA PHE A 88 -11.98 14.06 16.77
C PHE A 88 -13.39 13.85 16.21
N VAL A 89 -13.58 14.09 14.93
CA VAL A 89 -14.83 13.82 14.22
C VAL A 89 -14.68 12.52 13.46
N ASN A 90 -15.50 11.54 13.76
CA ASN A 90 -15.41 10.20 13.17
C ASN A 90 -16.71 9.82 12.46
N ILE A 91 -16.59 9.40 11.20
CA ILE A 91 -17.63 8.71 10.46
C ILE A 91 -17.35 7.22 10.54
N ASP A 92 -18.22 6.50 11.22
CA ASP A 92 -18.09 5.10 11.52
C ASP A 92 -19.06 4.30 10.65
N TYR A 93 -18.52 3.56 9.68
CA TYR A 93 -19.27 2.71 8.77
C TYR A 93 -19.03 1.24 9.09
N TRP A 94 -20.08 0.55 9.54
CA TRP A 94 -20.09 -0.89 9.74
C TRP A 94 -21.05 -1.56 8.77
N ASP A 95 -20.59 -2.64 8.11
CA ASP A 95 -21.45 -3.38 7.19
C ASP A 95 -21.09 -4.87 7.21
N ARG A 96 -22.08 -5.72 7.54
CA ARG A 96 -21.92 -7.17 7.58
C ARG A 96 -21.58 -7.78 6.22
N ARG A 97 -21.95 -7.15 5.12
CA ARG A 97 -21.64 -7.61 3.75
C ARG A 97 -20.12 -7.63 3.45
N LEU A 98 -19.32 -6.94 4.25
CA LEU A 98 -17.86 -6.95 4.14
C LEU A 98 -17.21 -8.16 4.82
N GLU A 99 -17.97 -8.93 5.58
CA GLU A 99 -17.49 -10.08 6.34
C GLU A 99 -17.36 -11.34 5.47
N GLU A 100 -18.36 -11.61 4.63
CA GLU A 100 -18.40 -12.85 3.84
C GLU A 100 -19.00 -12.58 2.43
N PRO A 101 -18.25 -12.89 1.33
CA PRO A 101 -16.83 -13.25 1.34
C PRO A 101 -15.97 -12.10 1.86
N ALA A 102 -14.89 -12.41 2.58
CA ALA A 102 -14.02 -11.41 3.19
C ALA A 102 -13.56 -10.37 2.16
N ASN A 103 -13.84 -9.09 2.44
CA ASN A 103 -13.47 -8.00 1.54
C ASN A 103 -12.02 -7.55 1.78
N ALA A 104 -11.69 -7.35 3.05
CA ALA A 104 -10.36 -6.93 3.47
C ALA A 104 -10.03 -7.57 4.83
N VAL A 105 -8.75 -7.81 5.03
CA VAL A 105 -8.21 -8.36 6.28
C VAL A 105 -7.04 -7.49 6.76
N THR A 106 -6.77 -7.50 8.04
CA THR A 106 -5.49 -7.00 8.55
C THR A 106 -4.47 -8.12 8.53
N VAL A 107 -3.24 -7.79 8.18
CA VAL A 107 -2.11 -8.72 8.12
C VAL A 107 -0.89 -8.10 8.76
N LEU A 108 -0.05 -8.94 9.35
CA LEU A 108 1.32 -8.61 9.74
C LEU A 108 2.26 -9.21 8.70
N ARG A 109 3.05 -8.37 8.01
CA ARG A 109 3.94 -8.80 6.92
C ARG A 109 4.97 -9.81 7.41
N ALA A 110 5.39 -9.69 8.66
CA ALA A 110 6.27 -10.65 9.31
C ALA A 110 5.67 -12.07 9.44
N LYS A 111 4.36 -12.23 9.30
CA LYS A 111 3.67 -13.53 9.26
C LYS A 111 3.24 -13.90 7.84
N LEU A 112 2.72 -12.93 7.09
CA LEU A 112 2.18 -13.17 5.74
C LEU A 112 3.27 -13.51 4.73
N ASP A 113 4.38 -12.77 4.71
CA ASP A 113 5.42 -12.97 3.69
C ASP A 113 6.11 -14.34 3.84
N PRO A 114 6.46 -14.84 5.04
CA PRO A 114 6.92 -16.22 5.22
C PRO A 114 5.91 -17.26 4.73
N TRP A 115 4.62 -17.09 5.03
CA TRP A 115 3.57 -17.99 4.56
C TRP A 115 3.48 -18.02 3.03
N LEU A 116 3.61 -16.85 2.36
CA LEU A 116 3.66 -16.79 0.89
C LEU A 116 4.90 -17.50 0.34
N SER A 117 6.03 -17.38 1.04
CA SER A 117 7.26 -18.08 0.67
C SER A 117 7.11 -19.60 0.78
N GLU A 118 6.49 -20.10 1.85
CA GLU A 118 6.17 -21.52 2.02
C GLU A 118 5.27 -22.02 0.88
N LYS A 119 4.25 -21.23 0.48
CA LYS A 119 3.40 -21.56 -0.66
C LYS A 119 4.17 -21.62 -1.98
N CYS A 120 5.15 -20.75 -2.17
CA CYS A 120 6.05 -20.81 -3.31
C CYS A 120 6.87 -22.11 -3.33
N GLU A 121 7.47 -22.49 -2.19
CA GLU A 121 8.24 -23.74 -2.07
C GLU A 121 7.35 -24.98 -2.29
N GLU A 122 6.12 -25.00 -1.75
CA GLU A 122 5.14 -26.04 -1.98
C GLU A 122 4.78 -26.22 -3.48
N ALA A 123 4.79 -25.12 -4.24
CA ALA A 123 4.55 -25.12 -5.69
C ALA A 123 5.79 -25.48 -6.53
N GLY A 124 6.96 -25.66 -5.89
CA GLY A 124 8.22 -26.02 -6.58
C GLY A 124 9.13 -24.83 -6.91
N VAL A 125 8.82 -23.62 -6.43
CA VAL A 125 9.73 -22.47 -6.57
C VAL A 125 10.99 -22.70 -5.74
N THR A 126 12.16 -22.46 -6.33
CA THR A 126 13.40 -22.36 -5.56
C THR A 126 13.45 -21.02 -4.87
N VAL A 127 13.36 -20.98 -3.54
CA VAL A 127 13.44 -19.73 -2.75
C VAL A 127 14.83 -19.54 -2.19
N MET A 128 15.42 -18.35 -2.42
CA MET A 128 16.79 -18.02 -2.00
C MET A 128 16.77 -16.76 -1.12
N PRO A 129 16.55 -16.91 0.20
CA PRO A 129 16.60 -15.79 1.15
C PRO A 129 18.03 -15.41 1.50
N GLY A 130 18.24 -14.18 1.99
CA GLY A 130 19.54 -13.65 2.40
C GLY A 130 20.44 -13.26 1.23
N VAL A 131 19.96 -13.27 0.01
CA VAL A 131 20.73 -12.97 -1.21
C VAL A 131 20.26 -11.64 -1.81
N LYS A 132 21.22 -10.74 -2.04
CA LYS A 132 20.98 -9.47 -2.71
C LYS A 132 21.37 -9.57 -4.18
N VAL A 133 20.46 -9.24 -5.06
CA VAL A 133 20.79 -8.99 -6.47
C VAL A 133 21.51 -7.66 -6.57
N ASP A 134 22.69 -7.65 -7.19
CA ASP A 134 23.53 -6.46 -7.33
C ASP A 134 23.34 -5.78 -8.68
N SER A 135 23.14 -6.55 -9.77
CA SER A 135 22.94 -6.02 -11.11
C SER A 135 22.25 -7.00 -12.04
N LEU A 136 21.80 -6.50 -13.20
CA LEU A 136 21.30 -7.28 -14.32
C LEU A 136 22.45 -7.81 -15.19
N ILE A 137 22.22 -8.95 -15.87
CA ILE A 137 23.05 -9.40 -16.97
C ILE A 137 22.33 -8.99 -18.27
N ILE A 138 22.99 -8.17 -19.06
CA ILE A 138 22.42 -7.62 -20.31
C ILE A 138 23.32 -8.06 -21.47
N GLU A 139 22.76 -8.77 -22.45
CA GLU A 139 23.42 -9.20 -23.67
C GLU A 139 22.63 -8.75 -24.88
N ASP A 140 23.25 -8.06 -25.82
CA ASP A 140 22.65 -7.51 -27.06
C ASP A 140 21.34 -6.69 -26.81
N GLY A 141 21.25 -6.05 -25.63
CA GLY A 141 20.09 -5.23 -25.22
C GLY A 141 18.94 -6.01 -24.60
N GLN A 142 19.08 -7.32 -24.41
CA GLN A 142 18.14 -8.18 -23.69
C GLN A 142 18.68 -8.49 -22.29
N ILE A 143 17.81 -8.49 -21.29
CA ILE A 143 18.10 -8.96 -19.94
C ILE A 143 18.02 -10.49 -19.97
N VAL A 144 19.11 -11.15 -19.55
CA VAL A 144 19.29 -12.60 -19.60
C VAL A 144 19.64 -13.22 -18.24
N GLY A 145 19.49 -12.45 -17.17
CA GLY A 145 19.79 -12.92 -15.82
C GLY A 145 20.19 -11.82 -14.86
N VAL A 146 20.76 -12.22 -13.72
CA VAL A 146 21.17 -11.34 -12.62
C VAL A 146 22.54 -11.75 -12.06
N ARG A 147 23.21 -10.78 -11.41
CA ARG A 147 24.41 -11.00 -10.57
C ARG A 147 24.08 -10.84 -9.11
N ALA A 148 24.54 -11.78 -8.32
CA ALA A 148 24.44 -11.77 -6.86
C ALA A 148 25.82 -12.09 -6.26
N GLY A 149 26.54 -11.07 -5.82
CA GLY A 149 27.95 -11.21 -5.43
C GLY A 149 28.85 -11.63 -6.59
N GLU A 150 29.51 -12.78 -6.47
CA GLU A 150 30.36 -13.36 -7.53
C GLU A 150 29.59 -14.30 -8.49
N ASP A 151 28.34 -14.61 -8.16
CA ASP A 151 27.52 -15.56 -8.94
C ASP A 151 26.75 -14.87 -10.05
N GLU A 152 26.74 -15.49 -11.21
CA GLU A 152 25.85 -15.14 -12.34
C GLU A 152 24.77 -16.21 -12.45
N LEU A 153 23.51 -15.77 -12.41
CA LEU A 153 22.33 -16.62 -12.56
C LEU A 153 21.58 -16.21 -13.83
N ARG A 154 21.38 -17.15 -14.74
CA ARG A 154 20.79 -16.90 -16.04
C ARG A 154 19.36 -17.36 -16.12
N SER A 155 18.51 -16.56 -16.79
CA SER A 155 17.10 -16.89 -17.05
C SER A 155 16.62 -16.32 -18.38
N HIS A 156 15.51 -16.84 -18.87
CA HIS A 156 14.84 -16.28 -20.03
C HIS A 156 14.20 -14.93 -19.71
N VAL A 157 13.60 -14.81 -18.52
CA VAL A 157 12.94 -13.59 -18.05
C VAL A 157 13.32 -13.28 -16.61
N VAL A 158 13.54 -12.01 -16.31
CA VAL A 158 13.67 -11.46 -14.96
C VAL A 158 12.39 -10.69 -14.59
N VAL A 159 11.84 -10.95 -13.41
CA VAL A 159 10.71 -10.21 -12.84
C VAL A 159 11.23 -9.38 -11.68
N ALA A 160 11.22 -8.04 -11.81
CA ALA A 160 11.63 -7.13 -10.75
C ALA A 160 10.45 -6.77 -9.85
N ALA A 161 10.49 -7.27 -8.60
CA ALA A 161 9.53 -7.00 -7.52
C ALA A 161 10.26 -6.43 -6.27
N ASP A 162 11.32 -5.65 -6.50
CA ASP A 162 12.28 -5.16 -5.51
C ASP A 162 11.78 -3.95 -4.69
N GLY A 163 10.48 -3.66 -4.78
CA GLY A 163 9.77 -2.69 -3.96
C GLY A 163 10.01 -1.24 -4.36
N VAL A 164 9.62 -0.30 -3.50
CA VAL A 164 9.55 1.14 -3.78
C VAL A 164 10.86 1.76 -4.27
N ASN A 165 12.01 1.26 -3.86
CA ASN A 165 13.31 1.76 -4.32
C ASN A 165 13.60 1.40 -5.77
N SER A 166 13.07 0.31 -6.26
CA SER A 166 13.14 -0.18 -7.64
C SER A 166 14.53 -0.02 -8.30
N PHE A 167 15.59 -0.49 -7.60
CA PHE A 167 16.97 -0.39 -8.09
C PHE A 167 17.14 -1.10 -9.43
N ILE A 168 16.50 -2.24 -9.61
CA ILE A 168 16.52 -3.01 -10.85
C ILE A 168 15.86 -2.25 -12.00
N ALA A 169 14.72 -1.59 -11.74
CA ALA A 169 14.06 -0.77 -12.74
C ALA A 169 14.89 0.48 -13.12
N GLN A 170 15.66 1.03 -12.18
CA GLN A 170 16.58 2.13 -12.46
C GLN A 170 17.76 1.65 -13.31
N GLU A 171 18.34 0.51 -13.00
CA GLU A 171 19.46 -0.08 -13.78
C GLU A 171 19.01 -0.43 -15.21
N ALA A 172 17.80 -0.96 -15.38
CA ALA A 172 17.21 -1.26 -16.68
C ALA A 172 16.84 0.00 -17.50
N GLY A 173 17.06 1.20 -16.95
CA GLY A 173 16.71 2.47 -17.59
C GLY A 173 15.20 2.70 -17.76
N ILE A 174 14.37 1.97 -17.02
CA ILE A 174 12.91 2.16 -16.97
C ILE A 174 12.55 3.31 -16.03
N ARG A 175 13.23 3.38 -14.88
CA ARG A 175 13.04 4.39 -13.85
C ARG A 175 14.22 5.34 -13.78
N THR A 176 13.94 6.58 -13.45
CA THR A 176 14.91 7.53 -12.90
C THR A 176 14.66 7.67 -11.40
N LYS A 177 15.49 8.42 -10.70
CA LYS A 177 15.19 8.74 -9.29
C LYS A 177 13.87 9.50 -9.22
N GLU A 178 12.88 8.91 -8.53
CA GLU A 178 11.56 9.51 -8.40
C GLU A 178 11.61 10.86 -7.65
N PRO A 179 10.86 11.87 -8.11
CA PRO A 179 10.70 13.11 -7.38
C PRO A 179 10.10 12.88 -5.98
N MET A 180 10.57 13.63 -4.99
CA MET A 180 10.11 13.47 -3.60
C MET A 180 8.59 13.63 -3.44
N LYS A 181 7.95 14.43 -4.28
CA LYS A 181 6.49 14.60 -4.29
C LYS A 181 5.69 13.35 -4.68
N HIS A 182 6.33 12.39 -5.36
CA HIS A 182 5.72 11.12 -5.74
C HIS A 182 5.90 10.04 -4.67
N LEU A 183 6.66 10.35 -3.62
CA LEU A 183 7.01 9.44 -2.55
C LEU A 183 6.51 9.97 -1.21
N ALA A 184 6.19 9.07 -0.31
CA ALA A 184 5.90 9.37 1.08
C ALA A 184 6.75 8.49 2.01
N VAL A 185 6.87 8.90 3.27
CA VAL A 185 7.40 8.06 4.34
C VAL A 185 6.27 7.67 5.27
N GLY A 186 6.14 6.37 5.49
CA GLY A 186 5.28 5.81 6.53
C GLY A 186 6.10 5.53 7.79
N VAL A 187 5.64 6.04 8.93
CA VAL A 187 6.16 5.68 10.26
C VAL A 187 5.07 4.97 11.02
N LYS A 188 5.40 3.85 11.66
CA LYS A 188 4.41 2.95 12.20
C LYS A 188 4.88 2.25 13.47
N SER A 189 3.93 2.04 14.37
CA SER A 189 4.05 1.18 15.54
C SER A 189 3.04 0.04 15.49
N VAL A 190 3.44 -1.11 16.02
CA VAL A 190 2.54 -2.20 16.40
C VAL A 190 2.53 -2.26 17.92
N ILE A 191 1.36 -1.98 18.50
CA ILE A 191 1.17 -1.91 19.94
C ILE A 191 0.39 -3.15 20.40
N GLY A 192 1.03 -4.01 21.19
CA GLY A 192 0.43 -5.19 21.78
C GLY A 192 -0.61 -4.83 22.83
N LEU A 193 -1.78 -5.42 22.74
CA LEU A 193 -2.87 -5.27 23.72
C LEU A 193 -3.58 -6.62 23.89
N PRO A 194 -3.98 -6.99 25.12
CA PRO A 194 -4.77 -8.17 25.33
C PRO A 194 -6.05 -8.14 24.48
N ARG A 195 -6.38 -9.26 23.82
CA ARG A 195 -7.54 -9.36 22.90
C ARG A 195 -8.82 -8.76 23.49
N LYS A 196 -9.12 -9.05 24.76
CA LYS A 196 -10.31 -8.53 25.43
C LYS A 196 -10.32 -7.01 25.54
N VAL A 197 -9.17 -6.42 25.87
CA VAL A 197 -9.01 -4.96 25.96
C VAL A 197 -9.21 -4.31 24.61
N LEU A 198 -8.60 -4.89 23.57
CA LEU A 198 -8.75 -4.44 22.21
C LEU A 198 -10.21 -4.52 21.73
N GLU A 199 -10.87 -5.65 21.96
CA GLU A 199 -12.27 -5.83 21.57
C GLU A 199 -13.21 -4.83 22.27
N ASP A 200 -12.95 -4.50 23.53
CA ASP A 200 -13.76 -3.56 24.26
C ASP A 200 -13.48 -2.10 23.85
N ARG A 201 -12.20 -1.71 23.67
CA ARG A 201 -11.83 -0.34 23.27
C ARG A 201 -12.29 0.00 21.85
N PHE A 202 -12.18 -0.95 20.95
CA PHE A 202 -12.50 -0.75 19.54
C PHE A 202 -13.90 -1.22 19.13
N ASN A 203 -14.67 -1.77 20.08
CA ASN A 203 -16.01 -2.33 19.84
C ASN A 203 -16.04 -3.31 18.67
N VAL A 204 -15.11 -4.26 18.68
CA VAL A 204 -15.01 -5.39 17.73
C VAL A 204 -15.14 -6.70 18.46
N ARG A 205 -15.42 -7.80 17.75
CA ARG A 205 -15.57 -9.13 18.35
C ARG A 205 -15.08 -10.22 17.39
N GLY A 206 -14.49 -11.26 17.98
CA GLY A 206 -14.09 -12.46 17.24
C GLY A 206 -13.04 -12.14 16.17
N ARG A 207 -13.33 -12.51 14.93
CA ARG A 207 -12.44 -12.23 13.77
C ARG A 207 -12.72 -10.87 13.10
N ASN A 208 -13.71 -10.12 13.58
CA ASN A 208 -14.04 -8.83 13.00
C ASN A 208 -13.14 -7.72 13.55
N GLY A 209 -12.81 -6.78 12.71
CA GLY A 209 -11.91 -5.68 13.00
C GLY A 209 -12.38 -4.35 12.45
N VAL A 210 -11.65 -3.31 12.82
CA VAL A 210 -11.87 -1.93 12.39
C VAL A 210 -10.60 -1.32 11.81
N ALA A 211 -10.77 -0.53 10.75
CA ALA A 211 -9.73 0.30 10.17
C ALA A 211 -10.13 1.77 10.25
N TYR A 212 -9.20 2.61 10.69
CA TYR A 212 -9.34 4.07 10.70
C TYR A 212 -8.41 4.67 9.66
N ALA A 213 -8.95 5.55 8.83
CA ALA A 213 -8.21 6.52 8.03
C ALA A 213 -8.41 7.90 8.65
N MET A 214 -7.34 8.59 8.99
CA MET A 214 -7.38 9.87 9.69
C MET A 214 -6.67 10.95 8.89
N VAL A 215 -7.22 12.16 8.88
CA VAL A 215 -6.61 13.32 8.22
C VAL A 215 -6.76 14.55 9.10
N GLY A 216 -5.78 15.43 9.05
CA GLY A 216 -5.76 16.67 9.81
C GLY A 216 -4.51 16.83 10.67
N ASP A 217 -4.66 17.17 11.95
CA ASP A 217 -3.56 17.47 12.87
C ASP A 217 -2.61 16.28 13.12
N CYS A 218 -3.04 15.07 12.84
CA CYS A 218 -2.19 13.87 12.95
C CYS A 218 -0.87 13.95 12.18
N THR A 219 -0.79 14.79 11.15
CA THR A 219 0.44 15.05 10.38
C THR A 219 1.01 16.45 10.59
N GLN A 220 0.48 17.22 11.55
CA GLN A 220 0.90 18.60 11.84
C GLN A 220 0.90 19.49 10.58
N GLY A 221 -0.04 19.23 9.65
CA GLY A 221 -0.22 19.98 8.41
C GLY A 221 0.68 19.58 7.26
N VAL A 222 1.50 18.54 7.40
CA VAL A 222 2.18 17.88 6.27
C VAL A 222 1.14 17.12 5.44
N ALA A 223 1.25 17.15 4.11
CA ALA A 223 0.37 16.37 3.24
C ALA A 223 0.52 14.88 3.53
N GLY A 224 -0.60 14.22 3.79
CA GLY A 224 -0.61 12.82 4.20
C GLY A 224 -1.79 12.51 5.12
N GLY A 225 -1.64 11.53 5.97
CA GLY A 225 -2.67 11.11 6.91
C GLY A 225 -2.14 10.11 7.92
N ALA A 226 -3.03 9.64 8.76
CA ALA A 226 -2.74 8.59 9.71
C ALA A 226 -3.70 7.41 9.52
N PHE A 227 -3.29 6.27 10.03
CA PHE A 227 -4.08 5.05 10.02
C PHE A 227 -3.99 4.35 11.37
N MET A 228 -5.01 3.57 11.68
CA MET A 228 -5.01 2.68 12.85
C MET A 228 -5.87 1.45 12.53
N TYR A 229 -5.30 0.25 12.72
CA TYR A 229 -5.97 -1.01 12.42
C TYR A 229 -5.90 -1.94 13.61
N THR A 230 -7.01 -2.65 13.88
CA THR A 230 -7.00 -3.71 14.89
C THR A 230 -6.47 -5.02 14.29
N ASN A 231 -5.49 -5.60 14.96
CA ASN A 231 -5.03 -6.97 14.74
C ASN A 231 -5.66 -7.90 15.80
N GLU A 232 -5.24 -9.16 15.88
CA GLU A 232 -5.81 -10.11 16.82
C GLU A 232 -5.52 -9.73 18.27
N GLU A 233 -4.24 -9.40 18.57
CA GLU A 233 -3.75 -9.03 19.90
C GLU A 233 -2.84 -7.79 19.86
N SER A 234 -3.02 -6.94 18.85
CA SER A 234 -2.29 -5.68 18.70
C SER A 234 -3.06 -4.66 17.89
N VAL A 235 -2.58 -3.42 17.91
CA VAL A 235 -3.02 -2.32 17.06
C VAL A 235 -1.85 -1.86 16.20
N SER A 236 -2.04 -1.81 14.90
CA SER A 236 -1.10 -1.13 14.00
C SER A 236 -1.54 0.31 13.84
N ILE A 237 -0.68 1.27 14.17
CA ILE A 237 -0.95 2.69 14.06
C ILE A 237 0.24 3.42 13.43
N GLY A 238 -0.01 4.41 12.60
CA GLY A 238 1.06 5.17 11.98
C GLY A 238 0.61 6.38 11.20
N VAL A 239 1.59 7.12 10.71
CA VAL A 239 1.44 8.28 9.83
C VAL A 239 2.10 8.02 8.50
N VAL A 240 1.54 8.57 7.44
CA VAL A 240 2.14 8.58 6.09
C VAL A 240 2.23 10.04 5.67
N MET A 241 3.42 10.49 5.28
CA MET A 241 3.71 11.88 4.99
C MET A 241 4.46 12.00 3.67
N ARG A 242 3.99 12.88 2.79
CA ARG A 242 4.66 13.16 1.52
C ARG A 242 6.02 13.79 1.77
N LEU A 243 7.07 13.30 1.10
CA LEU A 243 8.45 13.64 1.41
C LEU A 243 8.80 15.10 1.17
N ASP A 244 8.34 15.70 0.08
CA ASP A 244 8.61 17.10 -0.22
C ASP A 244 7.99 18.06 0.80
N ASP A 245 6.76 17.78 1.25
CA ASP A 245 6.09 18.56 2.30
C ASP A 245 6.74 18.36 3.67
N LEU A 246 7.15 17.14 4.00
CA LEU A 246 7.86 16.85 5.24
C LEU A 246 9.20 17.59 5.29
N GLU A 247 9.98 17.54 4.21
CA GLU A 247 11.23 18.30 4.10
C GLU A 247 10.97 19.82 4.26
N ALA A 248 9.98 20.35 3.56
CA ALA A 248 9.62 21.78 3.64
C ALA A 248 9.14 22.19 5.03
N SER A 249 8.51 21.30 5.79
CA SER A 249 8.05 21.58 7.15
C SER A 249 9.18 21.65 8.18
N GLY A 250 10.30 20.98 7.91
CA GLY A 250 11.40 20.82 8.86
C GLY A 250 11.08 19.90 10.06
N LEU A 251 9.95 19.21 10.04
CA LEU A 251 9.56 18.26 11.09
C LEU A 251 10.29 16.94 10.94
N SER A 252 10.52 16.26 12.05
CA SER A 252 10.97 14.88 12.07
C SER A 252 9.77 13.93 11.90
N SER A 253 9.91 12.90 11.08
CA SER A 253 8.85 11.91 10.88
C SER A 253 8.48 11.15 12.15
N SER A 254 9.45 10.92 13.05
CA SER A 254 9.22 10.32 14.37
C SER A 254 8.43 11.26 15.29
N ASP A 255 8.75 12.57 15.30
CA ASP A 255 8.03 13.52 16.16
C ASP A 255 6.57 13.65 15.73
N VAL A 256 6.29 13.62 14.43
CA VAL A 256 4.91 13.62 13.92
C VAL A 256 4.17 12.32 14.32
N HIS A 257 4.84 11.19 14.30
CA HIS A 257 4.26 9.93 14.78
C HIS A 257 3.98 9.97 16.29
N ASP A 258 4.90 10.48 17.11
CA ASP A 258 4.73 10.62 18.54
C ASP A 258 3.60 11.62 18.89
N HIS A 259 3.45 12.68 18.08
CA HIS A 259 2.32 13.61 18.18
C HIS A 259 0.98 12.87 18.00
N LEU A 260 0.85 12.01 16.98
CA LEU A 260 -0.35 11.18 16.80
C LEU A 260 -0.62 10.29 18.03
N LEU A 261 0.41 9.59 18.53
CA LEU A 261 0.24 8.66 19.66
C LEU A 261 -0.19 9.39 20.95
N SER A 262 0.24 10.64 21.13
CA SER A 262 -0.08 11.46 22.29
C SER A 262 -1.43 12.18 22.21
N HIS A 263 -2.11 12.14 21.06
CA HIS A 263 -3.38 12.83 20.87
C HIS A 263 -4.46 12.34 21.84
N PRO A 264 -5.23 13.26 22.51
CA PRO A 264 -6.18 12.89 23.57
C PRO A 264 -7.26 11.87 23.18
N ALA A 265 -7.62 11.78 21.89
CA ALA A 265 -8.57 10.79 21.38
C ALA A 265 -7.91 9.45 21.02
N ILE A 266 -6.59 9.39 20.90
CA ILE A 266 -5.83 8.18 20.47
C ILE A 266 -5.16 7.53 21.67
N ALA A 267 -4.45 8.29 22.51
CA ALA A 267 -3.68 7.77 23.63
C ALA A 267 -4.47 6.79 24.54
N PRO A 268 -5.76 7.05 24.90
CA PRO A 268 -6.53 6.13 25.72
C PRO A 268 -6.83 4.77 25.04
N LEU A 269 -6.83 4.73 23.70
CA LEU A 269 -7.03 3.48 22.96
C LEU A 269 -5.80 2.56 23.04
N LEU A 270 -4.62 3.15 23.27
CA LEU A 270 -3.33 2.47 23.30
C LEU A 270 -2.76 2.30 24.72
N GLU A 271 -3.44 2.84 25.75
CA GLU A 271 -3.02 2.81 27.15
C GLU A 271 -2.67 1.37 27.60
N ASP A 272 -1.61 1.23 28.38
CA ASP A 272 -1.05 -0.06 28.82
C ASP A 272 -0.60 -1.01 27.71
N GLY A 273 -0.49 -0.53 26.47
CA GLY A 273 0.01 -1.33 25.36
C GLY A 273 1.54 -1.44 25.35
N GLU A 274 2.04 -2.60 24.89
CA GLU A 274 3.46 -2.84 24.71
C GLU A 274 3.88 -2.53 23.26
N LEU A 275 4.96 -1.77 23.07
CA LEU A 275 5.53 -1.55 21.74
C LEU A 275 6.21 -2.85 21.25
N LEU A 276 5.59 -3.52 20.28
CA LEU A 276 6.10 -4.76 19.69
C LEU A 276 7.00 -4.49 18.49
N GLU A 277 6.66 -3.49 17.67
CA GLU A 277 7.38 -3.15 16.45
C GLU A 277 7.29 -1.64 16.18
N TYR A 278 8.40 -1.06 15.74
CA TYR A 278 8.49 0.32 15.28
C TYR A 278 9.39 0.39 14.03
N GLY A 279 8.97 1.15 13.05
CA GLY A 279 9.78 1.34 11.87
C GLY A 279 9.26 2.41 10.95
N CYS A 280 10.08 2.73 9.94
CA CYS A 280 9.71 3.62 8.85
C CYS A 280 10.07 3.01 7.51
N HIS A 281 9.26 3.32 6.51
CA HIS A 281 9.45 2.82 5.14
C HIS A 281 8.96 3.85 4.13
N LEU A 282 9.64 3.90 2.98
CA LEU A 282 9.15 4.65 1.83
C LEU A 282 7.92 3.97 1.24
N THR A 283 6.99 4.76 0.75
CA THR A 283 5.82 4.30 0.00
C THR A 283 5.57 5.22 -1.20
N ILE A 284 4.77 4.75 -2.14
CA ILE A 284 4.40 5.47 -3.33
C ILE A 284 3.21 6.39 -3.01
N GLU A 285 3.28 7.66 -3.40
CA GLU A 285 2.18 8.62 -3.31
C GLU A 285 1.47 8.80 -4.65
N ASP A 286 2.22 8.87 -5.75
CA ASP A 286 1.65 9.02 -7.10
C ASP A 286 1.86 7.78 -7.96
N GLY A 287 1.22 6.69 -7.55
CA GLY A 287 1.24 5.42 -8.29
C GLY A 287 0.72 5.52 -9.73
N PRO A 288 -0.43 6.17 -10.00
CA PRO A 288 -0.93 6.33 -11.36
C PRO A 288 0.08 6.98 -12.32
N GLN A 289 0.82 8.00 -11.87
CA GLN A 289 1.88 8.61 -12.67
C GLN A 289 3.03 7.64 -12.93
N MET A 290 3.48 6.91 -11.92
CA MET A 290 4.56 5.94 -12.06
C MET A 290 4.19 4.81 -13.03
N VAL A 291 2.99 4.25 -12.93
CA VAL A 291 2.50 3.16 -13.79
C VAL A 291 2.29 3.61 -15.24
N SER A 292 2.15 4.92 -15.51
CA SER A 292 2.01 5.44 -16.87
C SER A 292 3.27 5.31 -17.74
N HIS A 293 4.44 5.08 -17.11
CA HIS A 293 5.71 4.85 -17.80
C HIS A 293 5.88 3.42 -18.27
N ASP A 294 7.01 3.12 -18.92
CA ASP A 294 7.37 1.76 -19.31
C ASP A 294 7.44 0.84 -18.08
N LEU A 295 6.99 -0.41 -18.25
CA LEU A 295 7.02 -1.44 -17.23
C LEU A 295 7.85 -2.66 -17.67
N THR A 296 8.45 -2.60 -18.85
CA THR A 296 9.12 -3.74 -19.49
C THR A 296 10.40 -3.33 -20.21
N ARG A 297 11.28 -4.31 -20.40
CA ARG A 297 12.40 -4.34 -21.37
C ARG A 297 12.47 -5.74 -21.97
N PRO A 298 13.21 -5.98 -23.06
CA PRO A 298 13.42 -7.34 -23.53
C PRO A 298 13.97 -8.20 -22.39
N GLY A 299 13.26 -9.29 -22.04
CA GLY A 299 13.59 -10.20 -20.96
C GLY A 299 13.32 -9.66 -19.54
N LEU A 300 12.61 -8.52 -19.36
CA LEU A 300 12.31 -7.95 -18.04
C LEU A 300 10.88 -7.44 -17.95
N VAL A 301 10.22 -7.70 -16.82
CA VAL A 301 8.99 -7.03 -16.37
C VAL A 301 9.15 -6.50 -14.95
N ILE A 302 8.53 -5.36 -14.62
CA ILE A 302 8.51 -4.79 -13.26
C ILE A 302 7.10 -4.81 -12.70
N ILE A 303 6.94 -5.22 -11.41
CA ILE A 303 5.65 -5.43 -10.76
C ILE A 303 5.61 -4.82 -9.36
N GLY A 304 4.42 -4.74 -8.78
CA GLY A 304 4.22 -4.24 -7.42
C GLY A 304 4.68 -2.79 -7.25
N ASP A 305 5.20 -2.48 -6.08
CA ASP A 305 5.69 -1.12 -5.75
C ASP A 305 6.87 -0.69 -6.64
N ALA A 306 7.68 -1.63 -7.15
CA ALA A 306 8.74 -1.31 -8.10
C ALA A 306 8.19 -0.69 -9.40
N ALA A 307 6.99 -1.07 -9.80
CA ALA A 307 6.25 -0.49 -10.91
C ALA A 307 5.40 0.74 -10.52
N GLY A 308 5.13 0.95 -9.23
CA GLY A 308 4.30 2.04 -8.74
C GLY A 308 2.85 1.65 -8.44
N PHE A 309 2.53 0.36 -8.28
CA PHE A 309 1.16 -0.10 -8.02
C PHE A 309 0.70 0.19 -6.60
N THR A 310 0.49 1.46 -6.31
CA THR A 310 -0.14 1.98 -5.09
C THR A 310 -1.18 3.01 -5.45
N LEU A 311 -2.33 2.98 -4.80
CA LEU A 311 -3.44 3.90 -5.05
C LEU A 311 -3.95 4.46 -3.74
N ASN A 312 -3.82 5.78 -3.58
CA ASN A 312 -4.39 6.55 -2.49
C ASN A 312 -5.57 7.38 -3.01
N THR A 313 -6.77 7.12 -2.48
CA THR A 313 -7.99 7.90 -2.79
C THR A 313 -8.37 8.85 -1.65
N GLY A 314 -7.55 8.94 -0.59
CA GLY A 314 -7.88 9.69 0.64
C GLY A 314 -8.84 8.93 1.58
N LEU A 315 -9.63 8.00 1.08
CA LEU A 315 -10.54 7.14 1.87
C LEU A 315 -9.99 5.71 2.00
N THR A 316 -9.29 5.25 0.98
CA THR A 316 -8.64 3.94 0.94
C THR A 316 -7.24 4.09 0.40
N ILE A 317 -6.29 3.37 1.00
CA ILE A 317 -4.93 3.22 0.51
C ILE A 317 -4.75 1.75 0.15
N ARG A 318 -4.44 1.50 -1.11
CA ARG A 318 -4.30 0.16 -1.68
C ARG A 318 -2.89 -0.01 -2.26
N GLY A 319 -2.27 -1.13 -1.98
CA GLY A 319 -0.95 -1.49 -2.49
C GLY A 319 -0.82 -3.00 -2.65
N MET A 320 -1.06 -3.78 -1.59
CA MET A 320 -0.87 -5.24 -1.61
C MET A 320 -1.77 -5.96 -2.62
N ASP A 321 -3.02 -5.56 -2.75
CA ASP A 321 -3.96 -6.12 -3.73
C ASP A 321 -3.60 -5.73 -5.16
N LEU A 322 -3.12 -4.50 -5.39
CA LEU A 322 -2.64 -4.05 -6.69
C LEU A 322 -1.31 -4.75 -7.04
N ALA A 323 -0.45 -4.97 -6.04
CA ALA A 323 0.78 -5.74 -6.19
C ALA A 323 0.49 -7.18 -6.63
N ALA A 324 -0.44 -7.87 -5.95
CA ALA A 324 -0.88 -9.21 -6.32
C ALA A 324 -1.54 -9.24 -7.71
N GLY A 325 -2.40 -8.28 -8.02
CA GLY A 325 -3.06 -8.20 -9.33
C GLY A 325 -2.08 -7.90 -10.47
N SER A 326 -1.05 -7.05 -10.23
CA SER A 326 0.01 -6.81 -11.21
C SER A 326 0.87 -8.06 -11.43
N ALA A 327 1.09 -8.83 -10.38
CA ALA A 327 1.81 -10.10 -10.46
C ALA A 327 1.08 -11.14 -11.33
N LEU A 328 -0.26 -11.24 -11.19
CA LEU A 328 -1.06 -12.13 -12.03
C LEU A 328 -0.99 -11.74 -13.51
N ALA A 329 -1.08 -10.43 -13.81
CA ALA A 329 -0.96 -9.94 -15.18
C ALA A 329 0.44 -10.20 -15.77
N ALA A 330 1.49 -10.04 -14.95
CA ALA A 330 2.87 -10.32 -15.36
C ALA A 330 3.10 -11.82 -15.57
N ALA A 331 2.61 -12.66 -14.65
CA ALA A 331 2.74 -14.12 -14.79
C ALA A 331 2.09 -14.61 -16.09
N ALA A 332 0.90 -14.11 -16.44
CA ALA A 332 0.24 -14.47 -17.71
C ALA A 332 1.09 -14.06 -18.94
N ALA A 333 1.65 -12.85 -18.96
CA ALA A 333 2.47 -12.38 -20.07
C ALA A 333 3.79 -13.15 -20.17
N VAL A 334 4.42 -13.44 -19.04
CA VAL A 334 5.69 -14.21 -18.98
C VAL A 334 5.46 -15.66 -19.40
N HIS A 335 4.36 -16.29 -18.97
CA HIS A 335 3.97 -17.63 -19.43
C HIS A 335 3.81 -17.67 -20.94
N GLU A 336 3.07 -16.73 -21.54
CA GLU A 336 2.90 -16.65 -23.00
C GLU A 336 4.24 -16.46 -23.73
N ALA A 337 5.17 -15.67 -23.15
CA ALA A 337 6.49 -15.46 -23.73
C ALA A 337 7.36 -16.72 -23.70
N LEU A 338 7.33 -17.47 -22.59
CA LEU A 338 8.03 -18.73 -22.42
C LEU A 338 7.50 -19.80 -23.40
N GLU A 339 6.18 -19.94 -23.50
CA GLU A 339 5.56 -20.88 -24.47
C GLU A 339 5.89 -20.51 -25.93
N ALA A 340 6.04 -19.23 -26.24
CA ALA A 340 6.41 -18.76 -27.57
C ALA A 340 7.92 -18.79 -27.85
N GLY A 341 8.76 -18.87 -26.80
CA GLY A 341 10.21 -18.69 -26.90
C GLY A 341 10.61 -17.29 -27.40
N ASP A 342 9.77 -16.27 -27.12
CA ASP A 342 9.97 -14.88 -27.56
C ASP A 342 10.03 -13.94 -26.33
N PHE A 343 11.21 -13.36 -26.10
CA PHE A 343 11.51 -12.48 -24.97
C PHE A 343 11.79 -11.05 -25.44
N SER A 344 11.36 -10.71 -26.65
CA SER A 344 11.47 -9.38 -27.23
C SER A 344 10.63 -8.34 -26.45
N GLN A 345 10.89 -7.05 -26.69
CA GLN A 345 10.07 -5.97 -26.15
C GLN A 345 8.58 -6.16 -26.42
N GLN A 346 8.23 -6.60 -27.65
CA GLN A 346 6.83 -6.80 -28.03
C GLN A 346 6.16 -7.93 -27.23
N ALA A 347 6.89 -9.01 -26.95
CA ALA A 347 6.38 -10.09 -26.12
C ALA A 347 6.18 -9.62 -24.66
N MET A 348 7.17 -8.92 -24.10
CA MET A 348 7.06 -8.37 -22.74
C MET A 348 5.95 -7.33 -22.60
N ASP A 349 5.68 -6.53 -23.63
CA ASP A 349 4.62 -5.50 -23.62
C ASP A 349 3.20 -6.07 -23.54
N ARG A 350 2.99 -7.39 -23.73
CA ARG A 350 1.72 -8.06 -23.44
C ARG A 350 1.30 -7.90 -21.99
N TYR A 351 2.27 -7.72 -21.08
CA TYR A 351 1.99 -7.39 -19.70
C TYR A 351 1.09 -6.14 -19.57
N ARG A 352 1.35 -5.09 -20.36
CA ARG A 352 0.48 -3.90 -20.38
C ARG A 352 -0.95 -4.24 -20.82
N THR A 353 -1.13 -5.12 -21.79
CA THR A 353 -2.46 -5.56 -22.24
C THR A 353 -3.21 -6.27 -21.12
N HIS A 354 -2.58 -7.23 -20.45
CA HIS A 354 -3.19 -7.94 -19.32
C HIS A 354 -3.52 -7.00 -18.14
N LEU A 355 -2.66 -6.01 -17.87
CA LEU A 355 -2.93 -4.98 -16.85
C LEU A 355 -4.16 -4.15 -17.19
N ASP A 356 -4.25 -3.62 -18.41
CA ASP A 356 -5.34 -2.75 -18.85
C ASP A 356 -6.70 -3.47 -18.87
N GLU A 357 -6.70 -4.78 -19.09
CA GLU A 357 -7.89 -5.63 -19.02
C GLU A 357 -8.28 -5.97 -17.57
N SER A 358 -7.34 -5.94 -16.64
CA SER A 358 -7.52 -6.27 -15.23
C SER A 358 -8.20 -5.15 -14.43
N PHE A 359 -8.57 -5.46 -13.19
CA PHE A 359 -9.04 -4.43 -12.25
C PHE A 359 -7.93 -3.41 -11.90
N VAL A 360 -6.66 -3.84 -11.92
CA VAL A 360 -5.52 -2.99 -11.57
C VAL A 360 -5.40 -1.83 -12.55
N GLY A 361 -5.31 -2.10 -13.84
CA GLY A 361 -5.18 -1.05 -14.87
C GLY A 361 -6.42 -0.14 -14.90
N LYS A 362 -7.62 -0.71 -14.74
CA LYS A 362 -8.88 0.06 -14.70
C LYS A 362 -8.95 0.99 -13.49
N ASP A 363 -8.57 0.53 -12.31
CA ASP A 363 -8.55 1.35 -11.09
C ASP A 363 -7.50 2.47 -11.21
N MET A 364 -6.28 2.17 -11.69
CA MET A 364 -5.24 3.17 -11.92
C MET A 364 -5.69 4.25 -12.90
N ALA A 365 -6.39 3.87 -13.97
CA ALA A 365 -6.94 4.83 -14.94
C ALA A 365 -8.08 5.66 -14.35
N THR A 366 -8.99 5.04 -13.60
CA THR A 366 -10.14 5.70 -12.97
C THR A 366 -9.69 6.78 -12.00
N TYR A 367 -8.72 6.48 -11.16
CA TYR A 367 -8.22 7.37 -10.10
C TYR A 367 -6.95 8.14 -10.49
N ALA A 368 -6.63 8.25 -11.78
CA ALA A 368 -5.43 8.94 -12.25
C ALA A 368 -5.31 10.41 -11.76
N LYS A 369 -6.40 11.03 -11.33
CA LYS A 369 -6.43 12.40 -10.82
C LYS A 369 -6.43 12.50 -9.29
N ALA A 370 -6.52 11.38 -8.58
CA ALA A 370 -6.56 11.38 -7.12
C ALA A 370 -5.31 12.00 -6.48
N PRO A 371 -4.07 11.71 -6.92
CA PRO A 371 -2.88 12.34 -6.35
C PRO A 371 -2.92 13.86 -6.42
N ALA A 372 -3.24 14.43 -7.60
CA ALA A 372 -3.32 15.88 -7.78
C ALA A 372 -4.44 16.53 -6.95
N PHE A 373 -5.50 15.81 -6.65
CA PHE A 373 -6.54 16.27 -5.72
C PHE A 373 -6.03 16.28 -4.28
N LEU A 374 -5.33 15.23 -3.88
CA LEU A 374 -4.76 15.09 -2.54
C LEU A 374 -3.59 16.05 -2.27
N GLU A 375 -3.01 16.67 -3.27
CA GLU A 375 -2.01 17.75 -3.10
C GLU A 375 -2.60 19.06 -2.51
N ARG A 376 -3.93 19.18 -2.40
CA ARG A 376 -4.57 20.43 -1.94
C ARG A 376 -4.41 20.63 -0.43
N PRO A 377 -3.72 21.69 0.04
CA PRO A 377 -3.40 21.85 1.46
C PRO A 377 -4.63 21.97 2.38
N ARG A 378 -5.76 22.48 1.85
CA ARG A 378 -7.01 22.62 2.60
C ARG A 378 -7.59 21.30 3.11
N MET A 379 -7.29 20.18 2.40
CA MET A 379 -7.70 18.84 2.82
C MET A 379 -7.10 18.46 4.17
N TYR A 380 -5.89 18.90 4.45
CA TYR A 380 -5.15 18.57 5.67
C TYR A 380 -5.24 19.62 6.79
N LYS A 381 -5.61 20.87 6.46
CA LYS A 381 -5.53 22.00 7.40
C LYS A 381 -6.88 22.60 7.76
N ASP A 382 -7.80 22.72 6.80
CA ASP A 382 -8.95 23.61 6.96
C ASP A 382 -10.27 22.87 7.14
N TYR A 383 -10.52 21.80 6.36
CA TYR A 383 -11.82 21.11 6.38
C TYR A 383 -12.08 20.35 7.68
N GLY A 384 -11.04 19.75 8.27
CA GLY A 384 -11.15 19.09 9.57
C GLY A 384 -11.55 20.08 10.67
N ARG A 385 -10.89 21.25 10.70
CA ARG A 385 -11.19 22.33 11.65
C ARG A 385 -12.59 22.89 11.43
N LEU A 386 -13.00 23.13 10.18
CA LEU A 386 -14.37 23.59 9.89
C LEU A 386 -15.41 22.58 10.38
N GLY A 387 -15.20 21.30 10.15
CA GLY A 387 -16.09 20.25 10.67
C GLY A 387 -16.22 20.27 12.19
N ALA A 388 -15.09 20.33 12.88
CA ALA A 388 -15.04 20.40 14.35
C ALA A 388 -15.79 21.65 14.90
N GLU A 389 -15.56 22.84 14.32
CA GLU A 389 -16.23 24.08 14.71
C GLU A 389 -17.74 24.03 14.52
N ILE A 390 -18.22 23.36 13.46
CA ILE A 390 -19.65 23.16 13.25
C ILE A 390 -20.23 22.28 14.37
N PHE A 391 -19.59 21.14 14.66
CA PHE A 391 -20.04 20.22 15.71
C PHE A 391 -19.92 20.84 17.09
N TYR A 392 -18.85 21.59 17.38
CA TYR A 392 -18.73 22.35 18.62
C TYR A 392 -19.93 23.29 18.80
N GLY A 393 -20.23 24.11 17.79
CA GLY A 393 -21.37 25.04 17.87
C GLY A 393 -22.75 24.37 17.93
N ILE A 394 -22.86 23.08 17.56
CA ILE A 394 -24.08 22.28 17.72
C ILE A 394 -24.19 21.72 19.13
N PHE A 395 -23.09 21.27 19.75
CA PHE A 395 -23.10 20.57 21.05
C PHE A 395 -22.79 21.44 22.23
N ASP A 396 -22.17 22.61 22.03
CA ASP A 396 -21.93 23.56 23.13
C ASP A 396 -23.23 24.24 23.58
N HIS A 397 -23.58 24.09 24.84
CA HIS A 397 -24.79 24.63 25.48
C HIS A 397 -24.42 25.62 26.60
N ASP A 398 -24.08 26.85 26.21
CA ASP A 398 -23.59 27.91 27.04
C ASP A 398 -24.72 28.78 27.70
N LEU A 399 -25.94 28.25 27.78
CA LEU A 399 -27.16 28.88 28.28
C LEU A 399 -27.71 30.02 27.41
N THR A 400 -27.11 30.30 26.26
CA THR A 400 -27.72 31.20 25.26
C THR A 400 -28.79 30.48 24.42
N PRO A 401 -29.81 31.18 23.90
CA PRO A 401 -30.81 30.57 23.04
C PRO A 401 -30.19 29.91 21.83
N ARG A 402 -30.62 28.68 21.54
CA ARG A 402 -30.11 27.88 20.40
C ARG A 402 -30.40 28.54 19.07
N ARG A 403 -29.44 28.45 18.16
CA ARG A 403 -29.59 28.89 16.76
C ARG A 403 -29.85 27.72 15.84
N HIS A 404 -30.45 27.97 14.70
CA HIS A 404 -30.60 26.92 13.66
C HIS A 404 -29.25 26.42 13.20
N ILE A 405 -29.13 25.10 12.97
CA ILE A 405 -27.89 24.43 12.54
C ILE A 405 -27.25 25.11 11.33
N VAL A 406 -28.06 25.51 10.33
CA VAL A 406 -27.56 26.22 9.15
C VAL A 406 -26.85 27.52 9.52
N LYS A 407 -27.37 28.25 10.50
CA LYS A 407 -26.75 29.49 10.97
C LYS A 407 -25.43 29.22 11.72
N VAL A 408 -25.39 28.16 12.52
CA VAL A 408 -24.16 27.71 13.18
C VAL A 408 -23.10 27.36 12.14
N ALA A 409 -23.44 26.57 11.13
CA ALA A 409 -22.53 26.17 10.05
C ALA A 409 -22.02 27.39 9.23
N LEU A 410 -22.92 28.35 8.91
CA LEU A 410 -22.54 29.55 8.18
C LEU A 410 -21.59 30.45 9.01
N ASP A 411 -21.81 30.54 10.32
CA ASP A 411 -20.94 31.32 11.20
C ASP A 411 -19.56 30.64 11.39
N ALA A 412 -19.52 29.32 11.52
CA ALA A 412 -18.27 28.54 11.52
C ALA A 412 -17.51 28.73 10.18
N PHE A 413 -18.21 28.63 9.06
CA PHE A 413 -17.63 28.87 7.74
C PHE A 413 -17.05 30.29 7.61
N LYS A 414 -17.76 31.32 8.04
CA LYS A 414 -17.22 32.70 8.02
C LYS A 414 -15.97 32.86 8.88
N ARG A 415 -15.89 32.19 10.03
CA ARG A 415 -14.71 32.24 10.92
C ARG A 415 -13.53 31.43 10.36
N SER A 416 -13.78 30.39 9.55
CA SER A 416 -12.71 29.53 9.02
C SER A 416 -11.76 30.23 8.05
N GLY A 417 -12.16 31.40 7.49
CA GLY A 417 -11.39 32.10 6.46
C GLY A 417 -11.49 31.46 5.06
N LEU A 418 -12.19 30.35 4.93
CA LEU A 418 -12.44 29.71 3.63
C LEU A 418 -13.36 30.55 2.76
N ARG A 419 -13.08 30.59 1.46
CA ARG A 419 -13.96 31.23 0.49
C ARG A 419 -14.87 30.19 -0.13
N LEU A 420 -16.13 30.55 -0.42
CA LEU A 420 -17.10 29.64 -1.00
C LEU A 420 -16.59 29.03 -2.32
N TRP A 421 -15.88 29.79 -3.12
CA TRP A 421 -15.28 29.31 -4.38
C TRP A 421 -14.19 28.26 -4.16
N ASP A 422 -13.43 28.34 -3.07
CA ASP A 422 -12.43 27.33 -2.73
C ASP A 422 -13.12 25.98 -2.44
N VAL A 423 -14.21 26.00 -1.63
CA VAL A 423 -14.99 24.80 -1.30
C VAL A 423 -15.66 24.19 -2.54
N ILE A 424 -16.27 25.05 -3.40
CA ILE A 424 -16.87 24.58 -4.64
C ILE A 424 -15.83 23.99 -5.58
N SER A 425 -14.68 24.66 -5.75
CA SER A 425 -13.57 24.19 -6.57
C SER A 425 -13.03 22.85 -6.08
N ASP A 426 -12.84 22.71 -4.75
CA ASP A 426 -12.32 21.47 -4.16
C ASP A 426 -13.36 20.35 -4.28
N GLY A 427 -14.64 20.64 -4.06
CA GLY A 427 -15.72 19.68 -4.23
C GLY A 427 -15.83 19.17 -5.68
N LEU A 428 -15.78 20.08 -6.68
CA LEU A 428 -15.80 19.70 -8.10
C LEU A 428 -14.54 18.91 -8.51
N ALA A 429 -13.40 19.26 -7.93
CA ALA A 429 -12.17 18.52 -8.18
C ALA A 429 -12.23 17.12 -7.56
N GLY A 430 -12.77 16.98 -6.33
CA GLY A 430 -12.99 15.69 -5.67
C GLY A 430 -13.89 14.78 -6.49
N VAL A 431 -15.06 15.27 -6.94
CA VAL A 431 -16.00 14.49 -7.78
C VAL A 431 -15.34 13.99 -9.09
N LYS A 432 -14.33 14.69 -9.60
CA LYS A 432 -13.62 14.30 -10.83
C LYS A 432 -12.41 13.41 -10.58
N ALA A 433 -11.94 13.36 -9.36
CA ALA A 433 -10.71 12.66 -8.98
C ALA A 433 -10.99 11.36 -8.23
N LEU A 434 -12.10 11.32 -7.48
CA LEU A 434 -12.57 10.22 -6.65
C LEU A 434 -13.93 9.69 -7.12
#